data_f35490d5fb9cb278bc3295d97f66a989
#
_entry.id   f35490d5fb9cb278bc3295d97f66a989
#
_cell.length_a   1.000
_cell.length_b   1.000
_cell.length_c   1.000
_cell.angle_alpha   90.00
_cell.angle_beta   90.00
_cell.angle_gamma   90.00
#
_symmetry.space_group_name_H-M   'P 1'
#
loop_
_entity.id
_entity.type
_entity.pdbx_description
1 polymer ?
#
loop_
_entity_poly.entity_id
_entity_poly.type
_entity_poly.pdbx_seq_one_letter_code
_entity_poly.pdbx_strand_id
1 'polypeptide(L)'
;MGTAAALGTGEASAAPTASALSSSWYAAAPYLMPLDNNPPDATAIMDASGLKAFQLAFILAPSGGGCSPTWGGTNPVSSDTSVAATVSAIRAKGGDVSVSIGGYGGTKLGQACSDAASTAAAYQQVVDKYQLKAIDFDLEEPEYENTAAVANELGAAKILQQNNPGIYLSVTTPGTSAGTGWFGTQMLDEAKSIGFTPNNFSIMPFDGGFDNGAASQTAALTAFNSLLQSTFGWSAATAYAHEGFSGMNGRSDTGEYFTQADFQTVLDYATSHGMGRFTFWSLNRDRQCSPPDNNGSTSGSCSSVAQNSWDFAKYSVKFAGATPPTGTPTDTPTTTTPPAGGSCADVAAWSASAVYTGGDEVSYGGHKWLAQWWTTNEQPGTTGEWGVWKDEGSC
;
A
#
# COMPACT_ATOMS: atom_id res chain seq x y z
N MET A 1 -15.16 -49.97 -47.68
CA MET A 1 -14.42 -49.85 -46.40
C MET A 1 -14.14 -48.45 -46.18
N GLY A 2 -14.93 -47.80 -45.36
CA GLY A 2 -14.73 -46.34 -45.01
C GLY A 2 -14.23 -46.26 -43.59
N THR A 3 -13.08 -45.64 -43.39
CA THR A 3 -12.50 -45.34 -42.07
C THR A 3 -13.08 -44.06 -41.55
N ALA A 4 -13.82 -44.11 -40.46
CA ALA A 4 -14.28 -42.95 -39.72
C ALA A 4 -13.13 -42.41 -38.85
N ALA A 5 -12.73 -41.13 -39.04
CA ALA A 5 -11.83 -40.42 -38.16
C ALA A 5 -12.60 -39.90 -36.94
N ALA A 6 -12.21 -40.31 -35.76
CA ALA A 6 -12.72 -39.77 -34.51
C ALA A 6 -12.09 -38.42 -34.26
N LEU A 7 -12.91 -37.34 -34.19
CA LEU A 7 -12.52 -36.02 -33.71
C LEU A 7 -12.48 -36.08 -32.18
N GLY A 8 -11.28 -36.02 -31.63
CA GLY A 8 -11.08 -35.86 -30.22
C GLY A 8 -11.49 -34.44 -29.78
N THR A 9 -12.53 -34.34 -28.97
CA THR A 9 -12.88 -33.09 -28.25
C THR A 9 -11.86 -32.87 -27.13
N GLY A 10 -10.91 -31.96 -27.36
CA GLY A 10 -10.03 -31.47 -26.30
C GLY A 10 -10.87 -30.75 -25.27
N GLU A 11 -11.00 -31.28 -24.07
CA GLU A 11 -11.53 -30.56 -22.93
C GLU A 11 -10.58 -29.41 -22.60
N ALA A 12 -11.07 -28.19 -22.75
CA ALA A 12 -10.39 -27.01 -22.25
C ALA A 12 -10.35 -27.14 -20.71
N SER A 13 -9.17 -27.39 -20.16
CA SER A 13 -8.94 -27.38 -18.71
C SER A 13 -9.28 -25.98 -18.20
N ALA A 14 -10.33 -25.86 -17.40
CA ALA A 14 -10.63 -24.59 -16.70
C ALA A 14 -9.44 -24.22 -15.85
N ALA A 15 -8.94 -22.99 -16.00
CA ALA A 15 -7.90 -22.46 -15.14
C ALA A 15 -8.36 -22.58 -13.68
N PRO A 16 -7.46 -22.94 -12.73
CA PRO A 16 -7.83 -23.06 -11.34
C PRO A 16 -8.40 -21.73 -10.86
N THR A 17 -9.62 -21.74 -10.33
CA THR A 17 -10.21 -20.59 -9.65
C THR A 17 -9.33 -20.29 -8.46
N ALA A 18 -8.61 -19.16 -8.48
CA ALA A 18 -7.80 -18.72 -7.37
C ALA A 18 -8.68 -18.71 -6.10
N SER A 19 -8.20 -19.35 -5.04
CA SER A 19 -8.86 -19.24 -3.74
C SER A 19 -8.87 -17.79 -3.34
N ALA A 20 -10.04 -17.21 -3.04
CA ALA A 20 -10.14 -15.82 -2.63
C ALA A 20 -9.25 -15.59 -1.39
N LEU A 21 -8.47 -14.53 -1.40
CA LEU A 21 -7.69 -14.10 -0.23
C LEU A 21 -8.65 -13.73 0.91
N SER A 22 -8.17 -13.80 2.15
CA SER A 22 -8.90 -13.24 3.29
C SER A 22 -9.04 -11.72 3.15
N SER A 23 -10.07 -11.14 3.76
CA SER A 23 -10.29 -9.70 3.77
C SER A 23 -9.10 -8.93 4.35
N SER A 24 -8.34 -9.51 5.28
CA SER A 24 -7.14 -8.90 5.85
C SER A 24 -6.06 -8.60 4.80
N TRP A 25 -5.94 -9.40 3.75
CA TRP A 25 -5.03 -9.13 2.64
C TRP A 25 -5.48 -7.93 1.81
N TYR A 26 -6.78 -7.80 1.51
CA TYR A 26 -7.29 -6.62 0.79
C TYR A 26 -7.20 -5.36 1.65
N ALA A 27 -7.38 -5.49 2.98
CA ALA A 27 -7.18 -4.41 3.94
C ALA A 27 -5.73 -3.93 4.04
N ALA A 28 -4.77 -4.79 3.67
CA ALA A 28 -3.33 -4.50 3.70
C ALA A 28 -2.74 -4.20 2.31
N ALA A 29 -3.53 -4.21 1.24
CA ALA A 29 -3.04 -4.10 -0.12
C ALA A 29 -2.44 -2.72 -0.42
N PRO A 30 -1.12 -2.57 -0.63
CA PRO A 30 -0.53 -1.28 -0.98
C PRO A 30 -0.76 -0.93 -2.45
N TYR A 31 -0.72 0.36 -2.73
CA TYR A 31 -0.90 0.88 -4.08
C TYR A 31 0.25 0.47 -5.02
N LEU A 32 -0.13 0.14 -6.25
CA LEU A 32 0.78 -0.10 -7.36
C LEU A 32 0.22 0.56 -8.62
N MET A 33 0.98 1.48 -9.22
CA MET A 33 0.69 1.96 -10.57
C MET A 33 1.29 0.98 -11.59
N PRO A 34 0.48 0.17 -12.28
CA PRO A 34 1.03 -0.88 -13.15
C PRO A 34 1.53 -0.36 -14.50
N LEU A 35 1.19 0.88 -14.87
CA LEU A 35 1.50 1.48 -16.17
C LEU A 35 2.35 2.74 -16.08
N ASP A 36 2.67 3.23 -14.87
CA ASP A 36 3.38 4.48 -14.65
C ASP A 36 4.38 4.39 -13.49
N ASN A 37 5.21 5.44 -13.31
CA ASN A 37 6.17 5.54 -12.20
C ASN A 37 7.13 4.35 -12.13
N ASN A 38 7.64 3.89 -13.29
CA ASN A 38 8.58 2.77 -13.38
C ASN A 38 8.08 1.54 -12.58
N PRO A 39 6.97 0.91 -13.03
CA PRO A 39 6.32 -0.14 -12.26
C PRO A 39 7.26 -1.32 -12.00
N PRO A 40 7.36 -1.78 -10.76
CA PRO A 40 8.11 -2.97 -10.43
C PRO A 40 7.37 -4.25 -10.85
N ASP A 41 8.10 -5.33 -11.00
CA ASP A 41 7.49 -6.66 -11.17
C ASP A 41 6.78 -7.09 -9.86
N ALA A 42 5.46 -7.17 -9.93
CA ALA A 42 4.63 -7.58 -8.79
C ALA A 42 5.00 -8.97 -8.28
N THR A 43 5.41 -9.88 -9.17
CA THR A 43 5.78 -11.25 -8.76
C THR A 43 7.11 -11.29 -8.04
N ALA A 44 8.05 -10.40 -8.35
CA ALA A 44 9.28 -10.22 -7.60
C ALA A 44 9.02 -9.62 -6.20
N ILE A 45 8.07 -8.68 -6.08
CA ILE A 45 7.64 -8.16 -4.77
C ILE A 45 7.06 -9.30 -3.91
N MET A 46 6.20 -10.15 -4.49
CA MET A 46 5.64 -11.31 -3.77
C MET A 46 6.72 -12.24 -3.23
N ASP A 47 7.73 -12.53 -4.03
CA ASP A 47 8.84 -13.39 -3.63
C ASP A 47 9.68 -12.77 -2.51
N ALA A 48 9.97 -11.48 -2.61
CA ALA A 48 10.87 -10.79 -1.69
C ALA A 48 10.20 -10.41 -0.36
N SER A 49 8.92 -10.03 -0.37
CA SER A 49 8.22 -9.52 0.81
C SER A 49 7.19 -10.47 1.41
N GLY A 50 6.71 -11.44 0.63
CA GLY A 50 5.56 -12.28 1.00
C GLY A 50 4.20 -11.61 0.78
N LEU A 51 4.17 -10.43 0.15
CA LEU A 51 2.92 -9.71 -0.18
C LEU A 51 2.04 -10.57 -1.09
N LYS A 52 0.73 -10.55 -0.86
CA LYS A 52 -0.24 -11.32 -1.67
C LYS A 52 -1.32 -10.46 -2.29
N ALA A 53 -1.56 -9.25 -1.81
CA ALA A 53 -2.57 -8.36 -2.35
C ALA A 53 -1.97 -7.03 -2.79
N PHE A 54 -2.46 -6.52 -3.92
CA PHE A 54 -2.01 -5.27 -4.54
C PHE A 54 -3.23 -4.41 -4.86
N GLN A 55 -3.14 -3.10 -4.63
CA GLN A 55 -4.16 -2.14 -5.02
C GLN A 55 -3.71 -1.42 -6.28
N LEU A 56 -4.25 -1.83 -7.43
CA LEU A 56 -3.84 -1.27 -8.72
C LEU A 56 -4.49 0.11 -8.94
N ALA A 57 -3.70 1.13 -9.28
CA ALA A 57 -4.11 2.53 -9.38
C ALA A 57 -3.79 3.13 -10.75
N PHE A 58 -4.60 3.97 -11.34
CA PHE A 58 -5.95 4.38 -10.99
C PHE A 58 -6.90 4.24 -12.17
N ILE A 59 -8.16 3.95 -11.87
CA ILE A 59 -9.24 4.04 -12.87
C ILE A 59 -9.78 5.48 -12.88
N LEU A 60 -9.82 6.05 -14.07
CA LEU A 60 -10.27 7.42 -14.37
C LEU A 60 -11.24 7.45 -15.53
N ALA A 61 -11.94 8.55 -15.69
CA ALA A 61 -12.62 8.88 -16.93
C ALA A 61 -11.59 9.13 -18.07
N PRO A 62 -11.99 8.96 -19.33
CA PRO A 62 -11.09 9.29 -20.45
C PRO A 62 -10.69 10.78 -20.44
N SER A 63 -9.43 11.09 -20.72
CA SER A 63 -8.94 12.47 -20.80
C SER A 63 -9.69 13.33 -21.84
N GLY A 64 -10.32 12.69 -22.83
CA GLY A 64 -11.19 13.34 -23.81
C GLY A 64 -12.66 13.50 -23.38
N GLY A 65 -12.99 13.12 -22.14
CA GLY A 65 -14.35 13.12 -21.59
C GLY A 65 -15.13 11.83 -21.86
N GLY A 66 -16.23 11.65 -21.16
CA GLY A 66 -17.10 10.48 -21.25
C GLY A 66 -17.12 9.62 -19.99
N CYS A 67 -18.14 8.76 -19.90
CA CYS A 67 -18.41 7.90 -18.74
C CYS A 67 -18.02 6.44 -19.05
N SER A 68 -16.74 6.21 -19.34
CA SER A 68 -16.18 4.84 -19.50
C SER A 68 -14.86 4.70 -18.77
N PRO A 69 -14.58 3.56 -18.12
CA PRO A 69 -13.40 3.42 -17.31
C PRO A 69 -12.12 3.26 -18.14
N THR A 70 -11.08 3.98 -17.74
CA THR A 70 -9.74 3.90 -18.34
C THR A 70 -8.68 3.79 -17.22
N TRP A 71 -7.55 3.16 -17.53
CA TRP A 71 -6.34 3.29 -16.74
C TRP A 71 -5.66 4.61 -17.06
N GLY A 72 -5.46 5.45 -16.04
CA GLY A 72 -4.74 6.71 -16.14
C GLY A 72 -5.36 7.72 -17.13
N GLY A 73 -6.64 7.59 -17.45
CA GLY A 73 -7.31 8.49 -18.40
C GLY A 73 -7.08 8.20 -19.89
N THR A 74 -6.24 7.22 -20.23
CA THR A 74 -5.81 6.98 -21.62
C THR A 74 -6.01 5.56 -22.15
N ASN A 75 -5.94 4.54 -21.29
CA ASN A 75 -6.00 3.15 -21.69
C ASN A 75 -7.36 2.53 -21.34
N PRO A 76 -8.29 2.30 -22.30
CA PRO A 76 -9.62 1.79 -21.99
C PRO A 76 -9.57 0.41 -21.34
N VAL A 77 -10.29 0.24 -20.22
CA VAL A 77 -10.38 -1.04 -19.49
C VAL A 77 -10.91 -2.16 -20.41
N SER A 78 -11.86 -1.84 -21.28
CA SER A 78 -12.48 -2.83 -22.20
C SER A 78 -11.47 -3.55 -23.10
N SER A 79 -10.43 -2.84 -23.56
CA SER A 79 -9.39 -3.36 -24.45
C SER A 79 -8.06 -3.64 -23.76
N ASP A 80 -7.97 -3.45 -22.43
CA ASP A 80 -6.72 -3.68 -21.68
C ASP A 80 -6.27 -5.12 -21.74
N THR A 81 -4.98 -5.30 -21.99
CA THR A 81 -4.27 -6.58 -21.95
C THR A 81 -3.06 -6.53 -21.00
N SER A 82 -2.49 -5.36 -20.78
CA SER A 82 -1.27 -5.17 -19.98
C SER A 82 -1.54 -5.38 -18.49
N VAL A 83 -2.52 -4.65 -17.94
CA VAL A 83 -2.89 -4.82 -16.52
C VAL A 83 -3.51 -6.19 -16.30
N ALA A 84 -4.29 -6.70 -17.26
CA ALA A 84 -4.82 -8.07 -17.21
C ALA A 84 -3.72 -9.14 -17.12
N ALA A 85 -2.58 -8.93 -17.80
CA ALA A 85 -1.41 -9.82 -17.68
C ALA A 85 -0.79 -9.74 -16.28
N THR A 86 -0.64 -8.54 -15.72
CA THR A 86 -0.16 -8.34 -14.34
C THR A 86 -1.07 -9.03 -13.33
N VAL A 87 -2.39 -8.86 -13.44
CA VAL A 87 -3.39 -9.53 -12.57
C VAL A 87 -3.26 -11.04 -12.67
N SER A 88 -3.11 -11.57 -13.90
CA SER A 88 -2.94 -13.01 -14.13
C SER A 88 -1.66 -13.56 -13.49
N ALA A 89 -0.55 -12.82 -13.58
CA ALA A 89 0.73 -13.20 -12.98
C ALA A 89 0.66 -13.22 -11.44
N ILE A 90 0.05 -12.20 -10.83
CA ILE A 90 -0.17 -12.14 -9.38
C ILE A 90 -1.01 -13.34 -8.92
N ARG A 91 -2.14 -13.63 -9.62
CA ARG A 91 -3.02 -14.74 -9.28
C ARG A 91 -2.37 -16.10 -9.46
N ALA A 92 -1.55 -16.28 -10.49
CA ALA A 92 -0.80 -17.51 -10.71
C ALA A 92 0.17 -17.82 -9.54
N LYS A 93 0.60 -16.81 -8.78
CA LYS A 93 1.41 -16.96 -7.56
C LYS A 93 0.56 -17.04 -6.27
N GLY A 94 -0.75 -17.15 -6.38
CA GLY A 94 -1.65 -17.23 -5.22
C GLY A 94 -1.93 -15.89 -4.54
N GLY A 95 -1.68 -14.78 -5.23
CA GLY A 95 -2.10 -13.45 -4.84
C GLY A 95 -3.43 -13.03 -5.45
N ASP A 96 -3.84 -11.79 -5.20
CA ASP A 96 -4.99 -11.15 -5.84
C ASP A 96 -4.83 -9.63 -5.87
N VAL A 97 -5.78 -8.94 -6.49
CA VAL A 97 -5.75 -7.49 -6.64
C VAL A 97 -7.04 -6.83 -6.14
N SER A 98 -6.91 -5.64 -5.60
CA SER A 98 -7.91 -4.58 -5.57
C SER A 98 -7.65 -3.61 -6.71
N VAL A 99 -8.63 -2.85 -7.11
CA VAL A 99 -8.46 -1.72 -8.03
C VAL A 99 -8.91 -0.45 -7.32
N SER A 100 -8.11 0.61 -7.41
CA SER A 100 -8.44 1.93 -6.88
C SER A 100 -8.98 2.84 -7.99
N ILE A 101 -10.04 3.53 -7.64
CA ILE A 101 -10.78 4.49 -8.46
C ILE A 101 -10.38 5.88 -7.98
N GLY A 102 -10.09 6.82 -8.88
CA GLY A 102 -9.84 8.21 -8.48
C GLY A 102 -8.36 8.57 -8.40
N GLY A 103 -7.88 8.93 -7.21
CA GLY A 103 -6.54 9.47 -7.01
C GLY A 103 -6.46 10.97 -7.34
N TYR A 104 -5.30 11.62 -7.15
CA TYR A 104 -5.14 13.08 -7.30
C TYR A 104 -5.35 13.56 -8.73
N GLY A 105 -4.77 12.89 -9.71
CA GLY A 105 -4.75 13.35 -11.11
C GLY A 105 -5.96 12.94 -11.94
N GLY A 106 -6.15 13.60 -13.07
CA GLY A 106 -7.14 13.26 -14.10
C GLY A 106 -8.59 13.59 -13.73
N THR A 107 -9.52 13.25 -14.62
CA THR A 107 -10.96 13.42 -14.42
C THR A 107 -11.55 12.13 -13.87
N LYS A 108 -12.31 12.22 -12.78
CA LYS A 108 -12.95 11.07 -12.12
C LYS A 108 -14.28 10.74 -12.79
N LEU A 109 -14.70 9.49 -12.68
CA LEU A 109 -15.97 9.06 -13.28
C LEU A 109 -17.19 9.66 -12.58
N GLY A 110 -17.13 9.94 -11.27
CA GLY A 110 -18.18 10.65 -10.56
C GLY A 110 -18.43 12.07 -11.05
N GLN A 111 -17.40 12.71 -11.64
CA GLN A 111 -17.53 14.02 -12.30
C GLN A 111 -18.00 13.89 -13.75
N ALA A 112 -17.61 12.82 -14.45
CA ALA A 112 -17.84 12.64 -15.88
C ALA A 112 -19.17 11.96 -16.21
N CYS A 113 -19.66 11.10 -15.34
CA CYS A 113 -20.93 10.41 -15.48
C CYS A 113 -22.10 11.28 -14.99
N SER A 114 -23.28 11.03 -15.49
CA SER A 114 -24.47 11.86 -15.20
C SER A 114 -25.05 11.65 -13.81
N ASP A 115 -24.88 10.44 -13.24
CA ASP A 115 -25.50 10.02 -12.00
C ASP A 115 -24.80 8.77 -11.41
N ALA A 116 -25.17 8.43 -10.19
CA ALA A 116 -24.60 7.26 -9.48
C ALA A 116 -24.83 5.93 -10.21
N ALA A 117 -25.92 5.77 -10.93
CA ALA A 117 -26.23 4.51 -11.63
C ALA A 117 -25.32 4.33 -12.87
N SER A 118 -25.11 5.38 -13.63
CA SER A 118 -24.17 5.34 -14.78
C SER A 118 -22.72 5.22 -14.32
N THR A 119 -22.36 5.87 -13.22
CA THR A 119 -21.05 5.73 -12.58
C THR A 119 -20.82 4.28 -12.11
N ALA A 120 -21.81 3.69 -11.43
CA ALA A 120 -21.74 2.28 -11.02
C ALA A 120 -21.63 1.31 -12.19
N ALA A 121 -22.36 1.58 -13.29
CA ALA A 121 -22.26 0.75 -14.50
C ALA A 121 -20.86 0.81 -15.15
N ALA A 122 -20.19 1.96 -15.09
CA ALA A 122 -18.80 2.08 -15.53
C ALA A 122 -17.85 1.27 -14.63
N TYR A 123 -18.00 1.35 -13.31
CA TYR A 123 -17.17 0.58 -12.37
C TYR A 123 -17.46 -0.93 -12.40
N GLN A 124 -18.71 -1.33 -12.68
CA GLN A 124 -19.03 -2.74 -12.85
C GLN A 124 -18.22 -3.37 -14.01
N GLN A 125 -17.94 -2.63 -15.08
CA GLN A 125 -17.07 -3.11 -16.16
C GLN A 125 -15.65 -3.44 -15.66
N VAL A 126 -15.13 -2.67 -14.68
CA VAL A 126 -13.81 -2.93 -14.06
C VAL A 126 -13.89 -4.21 -13.21
N VAL A 127 -14.93 -4.31 -12.37
CA VAL A 127 -15.17 -5.50 -11.53
C VAL A 127 -15.28 -6.75 -12.39
N ASP A 128 -16.06 -6.69 -13.45
CA ASP A 128 -16.29 -7.84 -14.35
C ASP A 128 -15.04 -8.21 -15.16
N LYS A 129 -14.32 -7.18 -15.68
CA LYS A 129 -13.10 -7.40 -16.49
C LYS A 129 -12.03 -8.13 -15.71
N TYR A 130 -11.78 -7.72 -14.48
CA TYR A 130 -10.71 -8.27 -13.64
C TYR A 130 -11.23 -9.26 -12.60
N GLN A 131 -12.53 -9.58 -12.58
CA GLN A 131 -13.15 -10.50 -11.60
C GLN A 131 -12.80 -10.10 -10.17
N LEU A 132 -12.96 -8.82 -9.85
CA LEU A 132 -12.51 -8.25 -8.58
C LEU A 132 -13.28 -8.80 -7.38
N LYS A 133 -12.54 -8.95 -6.27
CA LYS A 133 -13.07 -9.24 -4.94
C LYS A 133 -12.88 -8.06 -3.98
N ALA A 134 -12.14 -7.03 -4.42
CA ALA A 134 -11.90 -5.81 -3.68
C ALA A 134 -11.84 -4.61 -4.62
N ILE A 135 -12.31 -3.45 -4.15
CA ILE A 135 -12.28 -2.18 -4.85
C ILE A 135 -12.12 -1.04 -3.84
N ASP A 136 -11.41 0.00 -4.22
CA ASP A 136 -11.16 1.18 -3.42
C ASP A 136 -11.63 2.44 -4.16
N PHE A 137 -12.17 3.39 -3.43
CA PHE A 137 -12.55 4.71 -3.92
C PHE A 137 -11.64 5.74 -3.26
N ASP A 138 -10.68 6.23 -4.01
CA ASP A 138 -9.68 7.21 -3.57
C ASP A 138 -10.13 8.60 -3.99
N LEU A 139 -10.88 9.26 -3.11
CA LEU A 139 -11.56 10.51 -3.37
C LEU A 139 -10.63 11.69 -3.02
N GLU A 140 -10.05 12.30 -4.05
CA GLU A 140 -9.13 13.44 -3.92
C GLU A 140 -9.61 14.63 -4.76
N GLU A 141 -8.97 15.79 -4.58
CA GLU A 141 -9.25 17.00 -5.36
C GLU A 141 -9.09 16.74 -6.87
N PRO A 142 -9.84 17.42 -7.71
CA PRO A 142 -10.91 18.38 -7.41
C PRO A 142 -12.27 17.71 -7.16
N GLU A 143 -12.40 16.40 -7.33
CA GLU A 143 -13.66 15.65 -7.15
C GLU A 143 -14.14 15.70 -5.71
N TYR A 144 -13.24 15.50 -4.75
CA TYR A 144 -13.51 15.53 -3.32
C TYR A 144 -14.14 16.84 -2.85
N GLU A 145 -13.86 17.95 -3.51
CA GLU A 145 -14.44 19.27 -3.25
C GLU A 145 -15.77 19.52 -3.99
N ASN A 146 -16.20 18.57 -4.83
CA ASN A 146 -17.46 18.63 -5.58
C ASN A 146 -18.49 17.69 -4.97
N THR A 147 -19.42 18.23 -4.18
CA THR A 147 -20.43 17.42 -3.48
C THR A 147 -21.30 16.58 -4.41
N ALA A 148 -21.59 17.05 -5.64
CA ALA A 148 -22.36 16.26 -6.60
C ALA A 148 -21.55 15.06 -7.13
N ALA A 149 -20.25 15.24 -7.38
CA ALA A 149 -19.36 14.17 -7.80
C ALA A 149 -19.18 13.13 -6.65
N VAL A 150 -18.98 13.60 -5.43
CA VAL A 150 -18.89 12.73 -4.23
C VAL A 150 -20.18 11.94 -4.05
N ALA A 151 -21.35 12.55 -4.22
CA ALA A 151 -22.63 11.85 -4.13
C ALA A 151 -22.77 10.78 -5.23
N ASN A 152 -22.31 11.05 -6.45
CA ASN A 152 -22.27 10.05 -7.52
C ASN A 152 -21.33 8.89 -7.19
N GLU A 153 -20.14 9.16 -6.65
CA GLU A 153 -19.16 8.14 -6.26
C GLU A 153 -19.68 7.25 -5.12
N LEU A 154 -20.18 7.84 -4.04
CA LEU A 154 -20.70 7.08 -2.90
C LEU A 154 -21.98 6.30 -3.27
N GLY A 155 -22.84 6.89 -4.11
CA GLY A 155 -24.01 6.21 -4.66
C GLY A 155 -23.61 5.02 -5.55
N ALA A 156 -22.59 5.19 -6.39
CA ALA A 156 -22.04 4.13 -7.22
C ALA A 156 -21.38 3.03 -6.38
N ALA A 157 -20.62 3.38 -5.36
CA ALA A 157 -20.00 2.44 -4.43
C ALA A 157 -21.06 1.57 -3.72
N LYS A 158 -22.16 2.20 -3.25
CA LYS A 158 -23.29 1.49 -2.66
C LYS A 158 -23.94 0.51 -3.64
N ILE A 159 -24.18 0.93 -4.89
CA ILE A 159 -24.76 0.07 -5.94
C ILE A 159 -23.80 -1.11 -6.24
N LEU A 160 -22.50 -0.86 -6.34
CA LEU A 160 -21.52 -1.94 -6.54
C LEU A 160 -21.50 -2.94 -5.39
N GLN A 161 -21.59 -2.46 -4.14
CA GLN A 161 -21.64 -3.32 -2.96
C GLN A 161 -22.90 -4.22 -2.99
N GLN A 162 -24.03 -3.69 -3.45
CA GLN A 162 -25.27 -4.44 -3.60
C GLN A 162 -25.22 -5.46 -4.74
N ASN A 163 -24.62 -5.08 -5.88
CA ASN A 163 -24.51 -5.94 -7.06
C ASN A 163 -23.46 -7.05 -6.91
N ASN A 164 -22.48 -6.88 -6.03
CA ASN A 164 -21.36 -7.79 -5.81
C ASN A 164 -21.27 -8.22 -4.34
N PRO A 165 -22.17 -9.08 -3.85
CA PRO A 165 -22.19 -9.51 -2.46
C PRO A 165 -20.84 -10.09 -2.01
N GLY A 166 -20.30 -9.53 -0.92
CA GLY A 166 -19.01 -9.95 -0.36
C GLY A 166 -17.79 -9.27 -0.97
N ILE A 167 -17.95 -8.31 -1.89
CA ILE A 167 -16.84 -7.48 -2.36
C ILE A 167 -16.30 -6.64 -1.17
N TYR A 168 -14.98 -6.64 -1.00
CA TYR A 168 -14.31 -5.75 -0.05
C TYR A 168 -14.24 -4.36 -0.66
N LEU A 169 -14.81 -3.37 0.02
CA LEU A 169 -14.89 -2.01 -0.48
C LEU A 169 -14.34 -1.03 0.55
N SER A 170 -13.40 -0.18 0.13
CA SER A 170 -12.83 0.91 0.92
C SER A 170 -13.09 2.26 0.29
N VAL A 171 -13.12 3.30 1.11
CA VAL A 171 -13.12 4.71 0.69
C VAL A 171 -11.92 5.38 1.32
N THR A 172 -11.07 6.00 0.52
CA THR A 172 -9.86 6.71 0.94
C THR A 172 -10.04 8.19 0.65
N THR A 173 -9.59 9.06 1.57
CA THR A 173 -9.74 10.51 1.45
C THR A 173 -8.53 11.25 2.02
N PRO A 174 -8.31 12.54 1.68
CA PRO A 174 -7.30 13.35 2.31
C PRO A 174 -7.44 13.42 3.83
N GLY A 175 -6.30 13.32 4.53
CA GLY A 175 -6.19 13.45 5.97
C GLY A 175 -5.89 14.89 6.40
N THR A 176 -6.27 15.23 7.61
CA THR A 176 -5.87 16.45 8.32
C THR A 176 -5.54 16.11 9.77
N SER A 177 -4.94 17.04 10.51
CA SER A 177 -4.71 16.88 11.96
C SER A 177 -5.99 16.67 12.78
N ALA A 178 -7.17 17.00 12.22
CA ALA A 178 -8.48 16.75 12.81
C ALA A 178 -9.16 15.46 12.30
N GLY A 179 -8.41 14.58 11.64
CA GLY A 179 -8.88 13.35 10.99
C GLY A 179 -9.07 13.56 9.50
N THR A 180 -10.15 14.21 9.08
CA THR A 180 -10.36 14.69 7.70
C THR A 180 -10.89 16.12 7.72
N GLY A 181 -10.80 16.83 6.59
CA GLY A 181 -11.27 18.21 6.49
C GLY A 181 -12.78 18.32 6.37
N TRP A 182 -13.23 19.56 6.07
CA TRP A 182 -14.67 19.85 5.91
C TRP A 182 -15.34 18.98 4.84
N PHE A 183 -14.70 18.84 3.68
CA PHE A 183 -15.23 18.01 2.60
C PHE A 183 -15.33 16.52 2.98
N GLY A 184 -14.36 15.99 3.74
CA GLY A 184 -14.43 14.61 4.22
C GLY A 184 -15.53 14.41 5.25
N THR A 185 -15.81 15.40 6.10
CA THR A 185 -16.97 15.36 6.98
C THR A 185 -18.28 15.33 6.18
N GLN A 186 -18.42 16.15 5.13
CA GLN A 186 -19.57 16.12 4.23
C GLN A 186 -19.70 14.77 3.51
N MET A 187 -18.60 14.17 3.09
CA MET A 187 -18.55 12.83 2.48
C MET A 187 -19.06 11.75 3.45
N LEU A 188 -18.64 11.78 4.71
CA LEU A 188 -19.13 10.85 5.74
C LEU A 188 -20.63 11.06 6.04
N ASP A 189 -21.09 12.31 6.08
CA ASP A 189 -22.50 12.64 6.26
C ASP A 189 -23.35 12.15 5.08
N GLU A 190 -22.85 12.29 3.85
CA GLU A 190 -23.50 11.74 2.66
C GLU A 190 -23.56 10.21 2.70
N ALA A 191 -22.47 9.53 3.03
CA ALA A 191 -22.44 8.08 3.18
C ALA A 191 -23.48 7.60 4.20
N LYS A 192 -23.59 8.29 5.35
CA LYS A 192 -24.62 8.02 6.35
C LYS A 192 -26.02 8.27 5.80
N SER A 193 -26.23 9.40 5.11
CA SER A 193 -27.54 9.82 4.61
C SER A 193 -28.13 8.81 3.63
N ILE A 194 -27.29 8.26 2.75
CA ILE A 194 -27.70 7.24 1.78
C ILE A 194 -27.68 5.82 2.37
N GLY A 195 -27.29 5.64 3.64
CA GLY A 195 -27.17 4.32 4.29
C GLY A 195 -26.10 3.44 3.64
N PHE A 196 -24.96 4.02 3.32
CA PHE A 196 -23.79 3.31 2.79
C PHE A 196 -22.73 3.16 3.87
N THR A 197 -22.27 1.92 4.06
CA THR A 197 -21.17 1.59 4.97
C THR A 197 -20.19 0.68 4.23
N PRO A 198 -19.03 1.17 3.85
CA PRO A 198 -17.94 0.35 3.28
C PRO A 198 -17.30 -0.52 4.37
N ASN A 199 -16.36 -1.40 3.96
CA ASN A 199 -15.53 -2.13 4.91
C ASN A 199 -14.70 -1.17 5.78
N ASN A 200 -14.19 -0.08 5.18
CA ASN A 200 -13.54 0.99 5.93
C ASN A 200 -13.56 2.34 5.19
N PHE A 201 -13.41 3.41 5.99
CA PHE A 201 -13.02 4.74 5.57
C PHE A 201 -11.56 4.96 5.97
N SER A 202 -10.70 5.32 5.03
CA SER A 202 -9.28 5.57 5.26
C SER A 202 -8.95 7.04 5.08
N ILE A 203 -8.04 7.55 5.88
CA ILE A 203 -7.43 8.86 5.65
C ILE A 203 -5.99 8.71 5.17
N MET A 204 -5.51 9.71 4.43
CA MET A 204 -4.14 9.87 3.97
C MET A 204 -3.45 10.93 4.85
N PRO A 205 -2.84 10.52 6.00
CA PRO A 205 -2.25 11.47 6.95
C PRO A 205 -0.81 11.83 6.55
N PHE A 206 -0.68 12.47 5.41
CA PHE A 206 0.55 13.02 4.86
C PHE A 206 0.26 14.27 4.05
N ASP A 207 1.29 14.96 3.57
CA ASP A 207 1.22 16.29 2.96
C ASP A 207 0.64 17.36 3.89
N GLY A 208 0.47 18.57 3.41
CA GLY A 208 0.10 19.79 4.08
C GLY A 208 -0.54 19.72 5.47
N GLY A 209 0.22 20.04 6.52
CA GLY A 209 -0.27 20.09 7.89
C GLY A 209 0.14 18.89 8.75
N PHE A 210 0.99 18.00 8.22
CA PHE A 210 1.63 16.94 8.99
C PHE A 210 3.10 17.27 9.27
N ASP A 211 3.62 16.75 10.37
CA ASP A 211 5.04 16.80 10.73
C ASP A 211 5.73 15.50 10.33
N ASN A 212 7.07 15.52 10.27
CA ASN A 212 7.86 14.30 10.14
C ASN A 212 7.52 13.31 11.24
N GLY A 213 7.44 12.04 10.86
CA GLY A 213 7.27 10.93 11.80
C GLY A 213 5.81 10.58 12.12
N ALA A 214 5.65 9.54 12.92
CA ALA A 214 4.35 8.91 13.16
C ALA A 214 3.40 9.67 14.09
N ALA A 215 3.90 10.65 14.88
CA ALA A 215 3.10 11.25 15.94
C ALA A 215 1.89 12.04 15.42
N SER A 216 2.08 12.86 14.38
CA SER A 216 0.99 13.61 13.75
C SER A 216 0.00 12.66 13.04
N GLN A 217 0.49 11.58 12.45
CA GLN A 217 -0.33 10.56 11.80
C GLN A 217 -1.25 9.83 12.78
N THR A 218 -0.72 9.35 13.90
CA THR A 218 -1.52 8.66 14.93
C THR A 218 -2.49 9.60 15.64
N ALA A 219 -2.14 10.87 15.81
CA ALA A 219 -3.06 11.89 16.33
C ALA A 219 -4.24 12.12 15.37
N ALA A 220 -3.98 12.21 14.07
CA ALA A 220 -5.02 12.34 13.05
C ALA A 220 -5.94 11.12 13.00
N LEU A 221 -5.40 9.90 13.12
CA LEU A 221 -6.19 8.67 13.21
C LEU A 221 -7.09 8.68 14.47
N THR A 222 -6.57 9.09 15.62
CA THR A 222 -7.38 9.23 16.85
C THR A 222 -8.53 10.24 16.65
N ALA A 223 -8.26 11.36 15.98
CA ALA A 223 -9.29 12.36 15.67
C ALA A 223 -10.32 11.81 14.67
N PHE A 224 -9.86 11.07 13.66
CA PHE A 224 -10.74 10.45 12.66
C PHE A 224 -11.64 9.38 13.28
N ASN A 225 -11.12 8.57 14.20
CA ASN A 225 -11.93 7.65 14.98
C ASN A 225 -13.08 8.36 15.72
N SER A 226 -12.77 9.48 16.37
CA SER A 226 -13.78 10.30 17.08
C SER A 226 -14.83 10.87 16.12
N LEU A 227 -14.41 11.26 14.90
CA LEU A 227 -15.34 11.73 13.87
C LEU A 227 -16.25 10.60 13.37
N LEU A 228 -15.73 9.41 13.13
CA LEU A 228 -16.54 8.23 12.76
C LEU A 228 -17.56 7.88 13.85
N GLN A 229 -17.15 7.91 15.13
CA GLN A 229 -18.06 7.70 16.25
C GLN A 229 -19.22 8.72 16.23
N SER A 230 -18.90 10.02 16.11
CA SER A 230 -19.92 11.08 16.12
C SER A 230 -20.84 11.02 14.89
N THR A 231 -20.29 10.73 13.72
CA THR A 231 -21.07 10.65 12.48
C THR A 231 -22.01 9.44 12.50
N PHE A 232 -21.51 8.24 12.73
CA PHE A 232 -22.28 7.00 12.59
C PHE A 232 -22.92 6.51 13.89
N GLY A 233 -22.58 7.09 15.03
CA GLY A 233 -23.05 6.63 16.34
C GLY A 233 -22.37 5.32 16.79
N TRP A 234 -21.19 5.02 16.26
CA TRP A 234 -20.45 3.80 16.58
C TRP A 234 -19.72 3.89 17.92
N SER A 235 -19.46 2.73 18.52
CA SER A 235 -18.46 2.64 19.60
C SER A 235 -17.06 2.90 19.05
N ALA A 236 -16.10 3.27 19.89
CA ALA A 236 -14.72 3.46 19.47
C ALA A 236 -14.13 2.21 18.79
N ALA A 237 -14.41 1.02 19.32
CA ALA A 237 -13.96 -0.24 18.72
C ALA A 237 -14.60 -0.51 17.35
N THR A 238 -15.88 -0.20 17.18
CA THR A 238 -16.55 -0.31 15.87
C THR A 238 -15.98 0.71 14.88
N ALA A 239 -15.75 1.94 15.33
CA ALA A 239 -15.14 2.97 14.51
C ALA A 239 -13.74 2.56 14.04
N TYR A 240 -12.87 2.03 14.92
CA TYR A 240 -11.56 1.50 14.53
C TYR A 240 -11.66 0.34 13.54
N ALA A 241 -12.61 -0.58 13.70
CA ALA A 241 -12.81 -1.67 12.75
C ALA A 241 -13.22 -1.19 11.35
N HIS A 242 -13.76 0.02 11.24
CA HIS A 242 -14.11 0.69 9.97
C HIS A 242 -13.14 1.83 9.61
N GLU A 243 -12.09 2.02 10.36
CA GLU A 243 -11.06 3.04 10.10
C GLU A 243 -9.87 2.45 9.36
N GLY A 244 -9.26 3.26 8.47
CA GLY A 244 -8.08 2.87 7.73
C GLY A 244 -7.00 3.95 7.70
N PHE A 245 -5.76 3.48 7.62
CA PHE A 245 -4.57 4.27 7.34
C PHE A 245 -4.12 4.01 5.91
N SER A 246 -3.90 5.09 5.15
CA SER A 246 -3.23 5.07 3.84
C SER A 246 -2.04 6.02 3.91
N GLY A 247 -0.84 5.51 4.16
CA GLY A 247 0.38 6.32 4.32
C GLY A 247 1.06 6.63 2.99
N MET A 248 2.08 7.51 3.04
CA MET A 248 3.03 7.69 1.94
C MET A 248 4.42 7.27 2.41
N ASN A 249 5.05 6.31 1.75
CA ASN A 249 6.33 5.78 2.17
C ASN A 249 7.49 6.72 1.80
N GLY A 250 8.31 7.06 2.80
CA GLY A 250 9.44 7.95 2.64
C GLY A 250 9.05 9.42 2.63
N ARG A 251 9.61 10.20 1.68
CA ARG A 251 9.34 11.63 1.56
C ARG A 251 8.01 11.89 0.87
N SER A 252 7.14 12.66 1.50
CA SER A 252 5.85 13.08 0.95
C SER A 252 6.00 14.21 -0.08
N ASP A 253 4.92 14.59 -0.76
CA ASP A 253 4.96 15.61 -1.81
C ASP A 253 5.22 17.01 -1.25
N THR A 254 4.82 17.29 -0.02
CA THR A 254 5.10 18.56 0.67
C THR A 254 6.38 18.53 1.51
N GLY A 255 7.03 17.37 1.60
CA GLY A 255 8.41 17.29 2.09
C GLY A 255 8.61 16.61 3.43
N GLU A 256 7.57 16.15 4.08
CA GLU A 256 7.64 15.37 5.32
C GLU A 256 8.25 14.00 5.05
N TYR A 257 8.86 13.42 6.06
CA TYR A 257 9.48 12.11 6.00
C TYR A 257 8.76 11.11 6.90
N PHE A 258 8.36 9.98 6.32
CA PHE A 258 7.76 8.83 6.99
C PHE A 258 8.62 7.60 6.74
N THR A 259 9.48 7.32 7.71
CA THR A 259 10.47 6.24 7.65
C THR A 259 9.87 4.89 7.96
N GLN A 260 10.68 3.83 7.86
CA GLN A 260 10.29 2.48 8.27
C GLN A 260 9.91 2.44 9.77
N ALA A 261 10.63 3.19 10.62
CA ALA A 261 10.31 3.27 12.05
C ALA A 261 8.95 3.93 12.30
N ASP A 262 8.60 4.94 11.51
CA ASP A 262 7.29 5.59 11.59
C ASP A 262 6.18 4.63 11.14
N PHE A 263 6.39 3.89 10.07
CA PHE A 263 5.46 2.85 9.63
C PHE A 263 5.28 1.75 10.66
N GLN A 264 6.35 1.33 11.35
CA GLN A 264 6.21 0.38 12.46
C GLN A 264 5.36 0.96 13.60
N THR A 265 5.58 2.23 13.97
CA THR A 265 4.80 2.91 15.01
C THR A 265 3.30 2.99 14.64
N VAL A 266 2.98 3.35 13.40
CA VAL A 266 1.58 3.40 12.93
C VAL A 266 0.99 1.99 12.82
N LEU A 267 1.77 0.98 12.42
CA LEU A 267 1.33 -0.42 12.41
C LEU A 267 0.97 -0.91 13.82
N ASP A 268 1.81 -0.60 14.82
CA ASP A 268 1.56 -0.97 16.21
C ASP A 268 0.30 -0.26 16.75
N TYR A 269 0.12 1.01 16.41
CA TYR A 269 -1.11 1.75 16.69
C TYR A 269 -2.33 1.09 16.05
N ALA A 270 -2.28 0.82 14.74
CA ALA A 270 -3.38 0.21 14.00
C ALA A 270 -3.75 -1.18 14.57
N THR A 271 -2.74 -1.99 14.87
CA THR A 271 -2.93 -3.34 15.40
C THR A 271 -3.51 -3.32 16.82
N SER A 272 -2.99 -2.43 17.70
CA SER A 272 -3.45 -2.34 19.10
C SER A 272 -4.88 -1.82 19.23
N HIS A 273 -5.35 -1.00 18.27
CA HIS A 273 -6.71 -0.48 18.24
C HIS A 273 -7.68 -1.35 17.41
N GLY A 274 -7.17 -2.35 16.67
CA GLY A 274 -7.99 -3.19 15.80
C GLY A 274 -8.52 -2.43 14.58
N MET A 275 -7.69 -1.57 13.98
CA MET A 275 -8.05 -0.83 12.78
C MET A 275 -8.34 -1.75 11.60
N GLY A 276 -9.30 -1.35 10.78
CA GLY A 276 -9.81 -2.14 9.66
C GLY A 276 -8.90 -2.16 8.43
N ARG A 277 -7.96 -1.21 8.29
CA ARG A 277 -7.08 -1.12 7.13
C ARG A 277 -5.75 -0.44 7.44
N PHE A 278 -4.69 -0.93 6.77
CA PHE A 278 -3.36 -0.35 6.77
C PHE A 278 -2.74 -0.53 5.39
N THR A 279 -2.56 0.55 4.65
CA THR A 279 -2.02 0.55 3.30
C THR A 279 -1.09 1.74 3.07
N PHE A 280 -0.47 1.85 1.89
CA PHE A 280 0.40 2.97 1.57
C PHE A 280 0.57 3.23 0.06
N TRP A 281 0.84 4.47 -0.27
CA TRP A 281 1.34 4.97 -1.53
C TRP A 281 2.87 5.04 -1.48
N SER A 282 3.69 4.23 -2.23
CA SER A 282 3.27 3.16 -3.11
C SER A 282 4.40 2.13 -3.28
N LEU A 283 4.09 0.97 -3.83
CA LEU A 283 5.08 -0.04 -4.19
C LEU A 283 6.05 0.44 -5.28
N ASN A 284 5.62 1.35 -6.18
CA ASN A 284 6.52 1.99 -7.15
C ASN A 284 7.64 2.76 -6.44
N ARG A 285 7.39 3.25 -5.24
CA ARG A 285 8.34 4.01 -4.42
C ARG A 285 9.11 3.13 -3.43
N ASP A 286 8.70 1.88 -3.20
CA ASP A 286 9.26 1.01 -2.16
C ASP A 286 10.66 0.47 -2.52
N ARG A 287 11.56 1.39 -2.78
CA ARG A 287 12.99 1.20 -3.08
C ARG A 287 13.76 2.48 -2.83
N GLN A 288 15.05 2.34 -2.57
CA GLN A 288 15.93 3.47 -2.34
C GLN A 288 16.20 4.25 -3.63
N CYS A 289 16.27 5.57 -3.53
CA CYS A 289 16.73 6.43 -4.61
C CYS A 289 18.27 6.39 -4.76
N SER A 290 18.79 7.01 -5.81
CA SER A 290 20.24 7.22 -5.98
C SER A 290 20.53 8.71 -6.27
N PRO A 291 21.05 9.48 -5.29
CA PRO A 291 21.38 9.12 -3.90
C PRO A 291 20.15 8.77 -3.06
N PRO A 292 20.31 8.16 -1.88
CA PRO A 292 19.20 7.68 -1.05
C PRO A 292 18.13 8.73 -0.71
N ASP A 293 18.54 9.95 -0.41
CA ASP A 293 17.67 11.09 -0.09
C ASP A 293 17.08 11.79 -1.34
N ASN A 294 17.41 11.31 -2.54
CA ASN A 294 17.00 11.91 -3.83
C ASN A 294 17.29 13.43 -3.91
N ASN A 295 18.41 13.88 -3.32
CA ASN A 295 18.77 15.31 -3.21
C ASN A 295 17.64 16.17 -2.59
N GLY A 296 16.91 15.62 -1.63
CA GLY A 296 15.79 16.32 -0.97
C GLY A 296 14.55 16.50 -1.85
N SER A 297 14.38 15.70 -2.89
CA SER A 297 13.22 15.74 -3.78
C SER A 297 12.33 14.52 -3.60
N THR A 298 11.03 14.67 -3.82
CA THR A 298 10.09 13.57 -3.88
C THR A 298 10.15 12.88 -5.24
N SER A 299 9.87 11.59 -5.30
CA SER A 299 9.86 10.80 -6.52
C SER A 299 8.67 9.84 -6.54
N GLY A 300 8.05 9.65 -7.70
CA GLY A 300 7.02 8.63 -7.90
C GLY A 300 7.59 7.19 -7.99
N SER A 301 8.92 7.04 -8.09
CA SER A 301 9.56 5.73 -8.34
C SER A 301 10.60 5.30 -7.32
N CYS A 302 10.82 6.07 -6.25
CA CYS A 302 11.66 5.71 -5.10
C CYS A 302 11.25 6.55 -3.88
N SER A 303 11.59 6.11 -2.66
CA SER A 303 11.03 6.67 -1.42
C SER A 303 11.74 7.92 -0.89
N SER A 304 12.92 8.24 -1.40
CA SER A 304 13.78 9.33 -0.89
C SER A 304 14.23 9.15 0.58
N VAL A 305 14.25 7.90 1.05
CA VAL A 305 14.86 7.48 2.33
C VAL A 305 15.73 6.26 2.11
N ALA A 306 16.69 6.05 2.99
CA ALA A 306 17.52 4.84 2.96
C ALA A 306 16.66 3.61 3.31
N GLN A 307 16.69 2.60 2.46
CA GLN A 307 15.95 1.35 2.63
C GLN A 307 16.49 0.24 1.73
N ASN A 308 16.13 -1.01 2.02
CA ASN A 308 16.16 -2.07 1.03
C ASN A 308 14.87 -2.09 0.22
N SER A 309 14.91 -2.70 -0.97
CA SER A 309 13.69 -2.86 -1.77
C SER A 309 12.63 -3.66 -0.98
N TRP A 310 11.40 -3.16 -1.01
CA TRP A 310 10.22 -3.78 -0.42
C TRP A 310 10.17 -3.78 1.13
N ASP A 311 10.90 -2.89 1.77
CA ASP A 311 10.86 -2.79 3.24
C ASP A 311 9.48 -2.32 3.74
N PHE A 312 8.82 -1.40 3.04
CA PHE A 312 7.48 -0.95 3.42
C PHE A 312 6.40 -2.00 3.13
N ALA A 313 6.55 -2.79 2.06
CA ALA A 313 5.64 -3.90 1.75
C ALA A 313 5.55 -4.93 2.89
N LYS A 314 6.64 -5.12 3.66
CA LYS A 314 6.67 -6.03 4.82
C LYS A 314 5.72 -5.60 5.95
N TYR A 315 5.43 -4.31 6.10
CA TYR A 315 4.44 -3.83 7.09
C TYR A 315 3.03 -4.24 6.69
N SER A 316 2.69 -4.17 5.41
CA SER A 316 1.42 -4.69 4.89
C SER A 316 1.28 -6.20 5.14
N VAL A 317 2.34 -6.97 4.94
CA VAL A 317 2.36 -8.41 5.22
C VAL A 317 2.10 -8.69 6.71
N LYS A 318 2.75 -7.93 7.61
CA LYS A 318 2.51 -8.04 9.07
C LYS A 318 1.07 -7.69 9.43
N PHE A 319 0.52 -6.61 8.87
CA PHE A 319 -0.87 -6.22 9.12
C PHE A 319 -1.87 -7.27 8.63
N ALA A 320 -1.61 -7.91 7.50
CA ALA A 320 -2.41 -9.03 7.00
C ALA A 320 -2.36 -10.30 7.90
N GLY A 321 -1.56 -10.29 8.97
CA GLY A 321 -1.37 -11.41 9.88
C GLY A 321 -0.43 -12.50 9.37
N ALA A 322 0.42 -12.17 8.38
CA ALA A 322 1.45 -13.09 7.87
C ALA A 322 2.85 -12.69 8.37
N THR A 323 3.78 -13.64 8.31
CA THR A 323 5.19 -13.39 8.61
C THR A 323 5.92 -13.12 7.29
N PRO A 324 6.58 -11.96 7.13
CA PRO A 324 7.41 -11.69 5.96
C PRO A 324 8.55 -12.72 5.86
N PRO A 325 9.02 -13.05 4.65
CA PRO A 325 10.22 -13.87 4.48
C PRO A 325 11.42 -13.21 5.15
N THR A 326 12.24 -14.01 5.83
CA THR A 326 13.48 -13.57 6.49
C THR A 326 14.69 -13.50 5.54
N GLY A 327 14.47 -13.57 4.23
CA GLY A 327 15.52 -13.51 3.21
C GLY A 327 15.68 -12.11 2.62
N THR A 328 16.92 -11.63 2.53
CA THR A 328 17.26 -10.46 1.71
C THR A 328 17.07 -10.80 0.23
N PRO A 329 16.44 -9.93 -0.58
CA PRO A 329 16.46 -10.13 -2.04
C PRO A 329 17.89 -10.11 -2.52
N THR A 330 18.32 -11.18 -3.13
CA THR A 330 19.63 -11.23 -3.78
C THR A 330 19.51 -10.55 -5.14
N ASP A 331 19.72 -9.24 -5.18
CA ASP A 331 20.20 -8.62 -6.41
C ASP A 331 21.60 -9.17 -6.62
N THR A 332 21.74 -10.12 -7.52
CA THR A 332 23.03 -10.70 -7.88
C THR A 332 23.80 -9.77 -8.79
N PRO A 333 24.81 -9.06 -8.27
CA PRO A 333 25.97 -8.73 -9.08
C PRO A 333 26.91 -9.91 -8.99
N THR A 334 27.34 -10.38 -10.13
CA THR A 334 28.29 -11.48 -10.35
C THR A 334 29.49 -11.39 -9.43
N THR A 335 29.61 -12.42 -8.59
CA THR A 335 30.78 -12.98 -7.91
C THR A 335 32.11 -12.24 -7.91
N THR A 336 32.58 -11.93 -6.72
CA THR A 336 33.93 -12.36 -6.28
C THR A 336 33.84 -12.90 -4.86
N THR A 337 34.26 -14.11 -4.66
CA THR A 337 34.36 -14.86 -3.42
C THR A 337 35.15 -14.07 -2.37
N PRO A 338 34.61 -13.82 -1.14
CA PRO A 338 35.45 -13.31 -0.06
C PRO A 338 36.31 -14.43 0.52
N PRO A 339 37.54 -14.12 0.92
CA PRO A 339 38.36 -15.06 1.70
C PRO A 339 37.81 -15.23 3.11
N ALA A 340 37.93 -16.41 3.63
CA ALA A 340 37.49 -16.79 4.97
C ALA A 340 38.32 -16.11 6.08
N GLY A 341 37.63 -15.67 7.15
CA GLY A 341 38.19 -15.51 8.49
C GLY A 341 39.00 -14.23 8.70
N GLY A 342 38.33 -13.15 9.12
CA GLY A 342 38.99 -12.00 9.74
C GLY A 342 38.95 -12.14 11.26
N SER A 343 40.10 -11.92 11.94
CA SER A 343 40.18 -11.90 13.40
C SER A 343 39.55 -10.63 13.98
N CYS A 344 38.75 -10.71 15.05
CA CYS A 344 38.27 -9.55 15.84
C CYS A 344 39.41 -8.72 16.48
N ALA A 345 40.65 -9.18 16.39
CA ALA A 345 41.81 -8.53 17.02
C ALA A 345 42.09 -7.10 16.53
N ASP A 346 41.62 -6.78 15.34
CA ASP A 346 41.83 -5.49 14.69
C ASP A 346 40.72 -4.47 14.92
N VAL A 347 39.63 -4.88 15.64
CA VAL A 347 38.45 -4.04 15.91
C VAL A 347 38.30 -3.82 17.43
N ALA A 348 38.15 -2.56 17.84
CA ALA A 348 38.01 -2.23 19.26
C ALA A 348 36.76 -2.90 19.89
N ALA A 349 36.89 -3.39 21.14
CA ALA A 349 35.74 -3.95 21.85
C ALA A 349 34.70 -2.87 22.13
N TRP A 350 33.43 -3.21 21.99
CA TRP A 350 32.31 -2.32 22.35
C TRP A 350 32.37 -1.91 23.82
N SER A 351 32.03 -0.66 24.12
CA SER A 351 31.97 -0.12 25.48
C SER A 351 30.66 0.65 25.69
N ALA A 352 29.94 0.36 26.79
CA ALA A 352 28.70 1.06 27.14
C ALA A 352 28.87 2.56 27.38
N SER A 353 30.07 3.02 27.72
CA SER A 353 30.38 4.45 27.97
C SER A 353 30.90 5.20 26.76
N ALA A 354 31.15 4.53 25.66
CA ALA A 354 31.61 5.16 24.44
C ALA A 354 30.45 5.69 23.60
N VAL A 355 30.72 6.73 22.82
CA VAL A 355 29.81 7.23 21.79
C VAL A 355 30.29 6.68 20.45
N TYR A 356 29.37 6.16 19.66
CA TYR A 356 29.63 5.67 18.32
C TYR A 356 28.79 6.43 17.30
N THR A 357 29.29 6.57 16.09
CA THR A 357 28.62 7.24 14.98
C THR A 357 28.52 6.29 13.79
N GLY A 358 27.68 6.60 12.83
CA GLY A 358 27.54 5.76 11.63
C GLY A 358 28.86 5.53 10.95
N GLY A 359 29.23 4.25 10.77
CA GLY A 359 30.50 3.82 10.21
C GLY A 359 31.53 3.34 11.24
N ASP A 360 31.28 3.52 12.55
CA ASP A 360 32.18 2.97 13.59
C ASP A 360 32.01 1.48 13.73
N GLU A 361 33.14 0.74 13.80
CA GLU A 361 33.17 -0.70 13.94
C GLU A 361 33.60 -1.10 15.35
N VAL A 362 32.90 -2.11 15.92
CA VAL A 362 33.24 -2.69 17.23
C VAL A 362 33.17 -4.21 17.18
N SER A 363 33.89 -4.86 18.11
CA SER A 363 33.75 -6.28 18.38
C SER A 363 32.92 -6.52 19.63
N TYR A 364 31.94 -7.42 19.56
CA TYR A 364 31.13 -7.84 20.69
C TYR A 364 30.58 -9.26 20.47
N GLY A 365 30.66 -10.13 21.49
CA GLY A 365 30.10 -11.47 21.45
C GLY A 365 30.72 -12.40 20.39
N GLY A 366 31.92 -12.12 19.91
CA GLY A 366 32.59 -12.89 18.84
C GLY A 366 32.16 -12.49 17.43
N HIS A 367 31.47 -11.35 17.30
CA HIS A 367 31.06 -10.76 16.04
C HIS A 367 31.63 -9.36 15.89
N LYS A 368 31.79 -8.93 14.63
CA LYS A 368 32.08 -7.56 14.25
C LYS A 368 30.77 -6.85 13.97
N TRP A 369 30.61 -5.64 14.53
CA TRP A 369 29.40 -4.85 14.43
C TRP A 369 29.73 -3.46 13.87
N LEU A 370 28.90 -2.98 12.96
CA LEU A 370 28.98 -1.65 12.37
C LEU A 370 27.86 -0.78 12.96
N ALA A 371 28.21 0.36 13.53
CA ALA A 371 27.22 1.36 13.93
C ALA A 371 26.57 1.98 12.68
N GLN A 372 25.26 1.94 12.59
CA GLN A 372 24.51 2.48 11.44
C GLN A 372 24.26 3.98 11.59
N TRP A 373 24.17 4.46 12.83
CA TRP A 373 24.01 5.88 13.19
C TRP A 373 24.55 6.13 14.60
N TRP A 374 24.36 7.35 15.10
CA TRP A 374 24.83 7.75 16.43
C TRP A 374 24.19 6.90 17.54
N THR A 375 25.01 6.39 18.46
CA THR A 375 24.54 5.60 19.60
C THR A 375 25.49 5.75 20.82
N THR A 376 24.95 5.51 22.01
CA THR A 376 25.67 5.31 23.25
C THR A 376 24.88 4.36 24.15
N ASN A 377 25.58 3.51 24.88
CA ASN A 377 24.98 2.55 25.82
C ASN A 377 24.02 1.50 25.19
N GLU A 378 23.96 1.39 23.88
CA GLU A 378 23.22 0.33 23.21
C GLU A 378 24.15 -0.83 22.88
N GLN A 379 23.87 -2.00 23.46
CA GLN A 379 24.72 -3.19 23.30
C GLN A 379 24.47 -3.85 21.94
N PRO A 380 25.53 -4.16 21.15
CA PRO A 380 25.38 -4.92 19.91
C PRO A 380 24.64 -6.24 20.10
N GLY A 381 23.74 -6.57 19.18
CA GLY A 381 22.96 -7.80 19.20
C GLY A 381 21.70 -7.78 20.06
N THR A 382 21.39 -6.68 20.77
CA THR A 382 20.20 -6.59 21.62
C THR A 382 19.00 -5.92 20.95
N THR A 383 19.23 -5.17 19.89
CA THR A 383 18.21 -4.34 19.20
C THR A 383 17.69 -4.95 17.90
N GLY A 384 18.08 -6.20 17.60
CA GLY A 384 17.65 -6.90 16.39
C GLY A 384 18.25 -6.35 15.10
N GLU A 385 17.82 -6.90 13.97
CA GLU A 385 18.33 -6.58 12.61
C GLU A 385 18.17 -5.09 12.22
N TRP A 386 17.25 -4.39 12.88
CA TRP A 386 16.92 -2.97 12.66
C TRP A 386 17.48 -2.05 13.74
N GLY A 387 18.35 -2.59 14.59
CA GLY A 387 19.01 -1.82 15.64
C GLY A 387 20.15 -0.96 15.09
N VAL A 388 20.70 -0.16 15.99
CA VAL A 388 21.85 0.71 15.69
C VAL A 388 23.08 -0.08 15.22
N TRP A 389 23.16 -1.37 15.55
CA TRP A 389 24.28 -2.24 15.24
C TRP A 389 23.93 -3.24 14.14
N LYS A 390 24.61 -3.15 13.01
CA LYS A 390 24.57 -4.14 11.94
C LYS A 390 25.62 -5.22 12.22
N ASP A 391 25.22 -6.48 12.23
CA ASP A 391 26.14 -7.61 12.32
C ASP A 391 26.92 -7.78 11.02
N GLU A 392 28.26 -7.65 11.06
CA GLU A 392 29.16 -7.85 9.92
C GLU A 392 29.70 -9.28 9.87
N GLY A 393 29.24 -10.15 10.77
CA GLY A 393 29.61 -11.56 10.83
C GLY A 393 30.54 -11.92 11.99
N SER A 394 30.74 -13.24 12.16
CA SER A 394 31.65 -13.76 13.17
C SER A 394 33.11 -13.49 12.78
N CYS A 395 33.95 -13.13 13.76
CA CYS A 395 35.37 -12.91 13.59
C CYS A 395 36.19 -14.19 13.77
#